data_ff66dbd29141b5710abcc289ab5ffbae
#
_entry.id   ff66dbd29141b5710abcc289ab5ffbae
#
_cell.length_a   1.000
_cell.length_b   1.000
_cell.length_c   1.000
_cell.angle_alpha   90.00
_cell.angle_beta   90.00
_cell.angle_gamma   90.00
#
_symmetry.space_group_name_H-M   'P 1'
#
loop_
_entity.id
_entity.type
_entity.pdbx_description
1 polymer ?
#
loop_
_entity_poly.entity_id
_entity_poly.type
_entity_poly.pdbx_seq_one_letter_code
_entity_poly.pdbx_strand_id
1 'polypeptide(L)'
;MVSHETGTVPEIALHGVTKRYRNAAVALEDISLIVERGEFVTFLGPSGCGKSTILKLISGLSSVSSGNVQVNGMTPENAREMMSFIFQDATLLPWRTVAQNVGLGLELEYAARALRKERVAQMLDLVSLGDVAQRYPRQLSGGMKMRVSIARALVSRPRILLLDEPFAALDEMTRDRMNEELLRLYAEQKWTVLFVTHSVAEAVFLSSRIVILAAHPGRIAHEVKVDLPWPRTGDARESSAFEAMVMHTSRLLRGVSVA
;
A
#
# COMPACT_ATOMS: atom_id res chain seq x y z
N MET A 1 10.83 -39.80 -10.67
CA MET A 1 11.32 -38.57 -11.30
C MET A 1 10.30 -37.49 -10.99
N VAL A 2 10.56 -36.68 -9.95
CA VAL A 2 9.70 -35.56 -9.56
C VAL A 2 10.22 -34.36 -10.31
N SER A 3 9.43 -33.85 -11.25
CA SER A 3 9.71 -32.63 -11.98
C SER A 3 9.76 -31.46 -10.99
N HIS A 4 10.94 -30.93 -10.74
CA HIS A 4 11.10 -29.65 -10.09
C HIS A 4 10.59 -28.57 -11.05
N GLU A 5 9.31 -28.19 -10.92
CA GLU A 5 8.87 -26.91 -11.41
C GLU A 5 9.72 -25.85 -10.69
N THR A 6 10.45 -25.08 -11.47
CA THR A 6 11.18 -23.88 -11.00
C THR A 6 10.17 -22.82 -10.65
N GLY A 7 9.47 -23.01 -9.52
CA GLY A 7 8.56 -22.04 -8.96
C GLY A 7 9.34 -20.80 -8.52
N THR A 8 9.10 -19.68 -9.16
CA THR A 8 9.59 -18.38 -8.70
C THR A 8 9.10 -18.15 -7.29
N VAL A 9 10.01 -17.76 -6.37
CA VAL A 9 9.63 -17.42 -4.99
C VAL A 9 8.69 -16.24 -5.04
N PRO A 10 7.46 -16.35 -4.49
CA PRO A 10 6.51 -15.24 -4.47
C PRO A 10 7.07 -14.06 -3.70
N GLU A 11 6.65 -12.84 -4.06
CA GLU A 11 7.10 -11.64 -3.38
C GLU A 11 6.58 -11.59 -1.95
N ILE A 12 5.31 -11.98 -1.74
CA ILE A 12 4.70 -12.08 -0.40
C ILE A 12 3.85 -13.35 -0.36
N ALA A 13 3.98 -14.12 0.71
CA ALA A 13 3.17 -15.31 0.97
C ALA A 13 2.65 -15.32 2.41
N LEU A 14 1.34 -15.47 2.55
CA LEU A 14 0.65 -15.72 3.81
C LEU A 14 0.07 -17.13 3.75
N HIS A 15 0.32 -17.96 4.75
CA HIS A 15 -0.16 -19.34 4.84
C HIS A 15 -0.89 -19.57 6.17
N GLY A 16 -2.21 -19.69 6.13
CA GLY A 16 -3.06 -19.97 7.27
C GLY A 16 -2.92 -18.95 8.41
N VAL A 17 -2.71 -17.67 8.08
CA VAL A 17 -2.36 -16.63 9.04
C VAL A 17 -3.56 -16.27 9.90
N THR A 18 -3.40 -16.42 11.23
CA THR A 18 -4.37 -15.98 12.22
C THR A 18 -3.74 -14.95 13.15
N LYS A 19 -4.49 -13.88 13.47
CA LYS A 19 -4.09 -12.86 14.43
C LYS A 19 -5.13 -12.67 15.51
N ARG A 20 -4.71 -12.93 16.77
CA ARG A 20 -5.49 -12.65 18.00
C ARG A 20 -4.77 -11.57 18.79
N TYR A 21 -5.52 -10.60 19.29
CA TYR A 21 -5.00 -9.60 20.22
C TYR A 21 -5.16 -10.06 21.67
N ARG A 22 -4.49 -9.39 22.61
CA ARG A 22 -4.48 -9.79 24.06
C ARG A 22 -5.88 -9.82 24.69
N ASN A 23 -6.85 -9.06 24.18
CA ASN A 23 -8.25 -9.07 24.61
C ASN A 23 -9.07 -10.23 24.02
N ALA A 24 -8.42 -11.29 23.52
CA ALA A 24 -9.01 -12.45 22.85
C ALA A 24 -9.76 -12.14 21.54
N ALA A 25 -9.80 -10.90 21.06
CA ALA A 25 -10.41 -10.57 19.78
C ALA A 25 -9.61 -11.16 18.62
N VAL A 26 -10.29 -11.93 17.77
CA VAL A 26 -9.72 -12.50 16.54
C VAL A 26 -9.84 -11.43 15.44
N ALA A 27 -8.71 -10.81 15.09
CA ALA A 27 -8.68 -9.78 14.05
C ALA A 27 -8.64 -10.40 12.65
N LEU A 28 -7.88 -11.50 12.49
CA LEU A 28 -7.76 -12.23 11.22
C LEU A 28 -7.81 -13.73 11.52
N GLU A 29 -8.44 -14.50 10.65
CA GLU A 29 -8.55 -15.94 10.78
C GLU A 29 -8.31 -16.61 9.42
N ASP A 30 -7.33 -17.52 9.41
CA ASP A 30 -6.98 -18.37 8.26
C ASP A 30 -6.76 -17.63 6.95
N ILE A 31 -5.96 -16.55 6.99
CA ILE A 31 -5.63 -15.78 5.79
C ILE A 31 -4.53 -16.51 5.01
N SER A 32 -4.84 -16.93 3.79
CA SER A 32 -3.88 -17.48 2.83
C SER A 32 -3.91 -16.64 1.57
N LEU A 33 -2.76 -16.07 1.18
CA LEU A 33 -2.63 -15.17 0.04
C LEU A 33 -1.21 -15.23 -0.52
N ILE A 34 -1.11 -15.34 -1.82
CA ILE A 34 0.15 -15.22 -2.57
C ILE A 34 0.11 -13.91 -3.37
N VAL A 35 1.17 -13.13 -3.30
CA VAL A 35 1.35 -11.91 -4.09
C VAL A 35 2.63 -12.06 -4.91
N GLU A 36 2.48 -11.94 -6.20
CA GLU A 36 3.58 -12.04 -7.13
C GLU A 36 4.34 -10.71 -7.25
N ARG A 37 5.58 -10.80 -7.69
CA ARG A 37 6.41 -9.62 -7.91
C ARG A 37 5.79 -8.69 -8.94
N GLY A 38 5.67 -7.41 -8.59
CA GLY A 38 5.12 -6.39 -9.47
C GLY A 38 3.59 -6.36 -9.51
N GLU A 39 2.88 -7.13 -8.66
CA GLU A 39 1.43 -6.99 -8.54
C GLU A 39 1.05 -5.72 -7.77
N PHE A 40 -0.07 -5.14 -8.15
CA PHE A 40 -0.77 -4.13 -7.37
C PHE A 40 -2.03 -4.76 -6.78
N VAL A 41 -1.98 -5.12 -5.49
CA VAL A 41 -3.09 -5.79 -4.78
C VAL A 41 -3.75 -4.81 -3.83
N THR A 42 -5.07 -4.64 -3.93
CA THR A 42 -5.84 -3.81 -3.00
C THR A 42 -6.69 -4.65 -2.07
N PHE A 43 -6.63 -4.35 -0.78
CA PHE A 43 -7.54 -4.89 0.22
C PHE A 43 -8.75 -3.97 0.39
N LEU A 44 -9.93 -4.50 0.13
CA LEU A 44 -11.24 -3.89 0.39
C LEU A 44 -11.97 -4.62 1.52
N GLY A 45 -12.82 -3.92 2.23
CA GLY A 45 -13.67 -4.51 3.26
C GLY A 45 -14.17 -3.47 4.26
N PRO A 46 -15.15 -3.82 5.09
CA PRO A 46 -15.69 -2.93 6.12
C PRO A 46 -14.62 -2.49 7.13
N SER A 47 -14.91 -1.44 7.88
CA SER A 47 -14.04 -1.00 8.97
C SER A 47 -13.86 -2.12 10.00
N GLY A 48 -12.63 -2.31 10.49
CA GLY A 48 -12.32 -3.35 11.48
C GLY A 48 -12.15 -4.76 10.93
N CYS A 49 -12.26 -5.02 9.62
CA CYS A 49 -12.07 -6.36 9.04
C CYS A 49 -10.59 -6.82 8.97
N GLY A 50 -9.64 -6.05 9.46
CA GLY A 50 -8.25 -6.49 9.58
C GLY A 50 -7.30 -6.06 8.46
N LYS A 51 -7.70 -5.19 7.51
CA LYS A 51 -6.85 -4.71 6.40
C LYS A 51 -5.50 -4.16 6.86
N SER A 52 -5.51 -3.20 7.76
CA SER A 52 -4.27 -2.62 8.34
C SER A 52 -3.48 -3.65 9.16
N THR A 53 -4.16 -4.66 9.73
CA THR A 53 -3.49 -5.75 10.44
C THR A 53 -2.69 -6.61 9.49
N ILE A 54 -3.22 -6.94 8.30
CA ILE A 54 -2.47 -7.68 7.27
C ILE A 54 -1.19 -6.92 6.89
N LEU A 55 -1.28 -5.62 6.61
CA LEU A 55 -0.10 -4.82 6.29
C LEU A 55 0.93 -4.80 7.43
N LYS A 56 0.47 -4.71 8.69
CA LYS A 56 1.36 -4.74 9.87
C LYS A 56 2.04 -6.09 10.06
N LEU A 57 1.39 -7.19 9.71
CA LEU A 57 2.00 -8.53 9.75
C LEU A 57 3.07 -8.68 8.66
N ILE A 58 2.77 -8.25 7.43
CA ILE A 58 3.71 -8.30 6.30
C ILE A 58 4.94 -7.41 6.55
N SER A 59 4.77 -6.24 7.18
CA SER A 59 5.88 -5.34 7.52
C SER A 59 6.70 -5.75 8.74
N GLY A 60 6.30 -6.81 9.46
CA GLY A 60 6.94 -7.20 10.72
C GLY A 60 6.72 -6.21 11.87
N LEU A 61 5.74 -5.29 11.75
CA LEU A 61 5.30 -4.40 12.84
C LEU A 61 4.40 -5.13 13.85
N SER A 62 3.89 -6.28 13.49
CA SER A 62 3.11 -7.16 14.37
C SER A 62 3.43 -8.61 14.04
N SER A 63 3.44 -9.48 15.05
CA SER A 63 3.62 -10.93 14.88
C SER A 63 2.30 -11.64 14.62
N VAL A 64 2.34 -12.77 13.93
CA VAL A 64 1.20 -13.68 13.78
C VAL A 64 0.91 -14.41 15.10
N SER A 65 -0.32 -14.88 15.29
CA SER A 65 -0.66 -15.81 16.40
C SER A 65 -0.50 -17.27 15.96
N SER A 66 -0.79 -17.57 14.69
CA SER A 66 -0.50 -18.85 14.04
C SER A 66 -0.41 -18.63 12.52
N GLY A 67 0.09 -19.64 11.80
CA GLY A 67 0.39 -19.53 10.37
C GLY A 67 1.77 -18.93 10.13
N ASN A 68 2.05 -18.60 8.87
CA ASN A 68 3.35 -18.09 8.44
C ASN A 68 3.21 -16.94 7.45
N VAL A 69 4.10 -15.93 7.56
CA VAL A 69 4.24 -14.83 6.61
C VAL A 69 5.68 -14.84 6.10
N GLN A 70 5.81 -14.79 4.78
CA GLN A 70 7.10 -14.68 4.11
C GLN A 70 7.07 -13.50 3.14
N VAL A 71 8.19 -12.80 3.04
CA VAL A 71 8.44 -11.72 2.08
C VAL A 71 9.72 -12.07 1.33
N ASN A 72 9.59 -12.35 0.04
CA ASN A 72 10.68 -12.84 -0.80
C ASN A 72 11.42 -14.06 -0.17
N GLY A 73 10.66 -14.99 0.41
CA GLY A 73 11.17 -16.18 1.10
C GLY A 73 11.80 -15.94 2.48
N MET A 74 11.88 -14.70 2.95
CA MET A 74 12.42 -14.31 4.25
C MET A 74 11.30 -14.04 5.27
N THR A 75 11.65 -13.96 6.56
CA THR A 75 10.72 -13.44 7.57
C THR A 75 10.49 -11.93 7.35
N PRO A 76 9.33 -11.39 7.74
CA PRO A 76 9.04 -9.96 7.63
C PRO A 76 10.11 -9.05 8.22
N GLU A 77 10.68 -9.43 9.36
CA GLU A 77 11.73 -8.68 10.05
C GLU A 77 13.00 -8.55 9.22
N ASN A 78 13.38 -9.62 8.52
CA ASN A 78 14.59 -9.66 7.68
C ASN A 78 14.40 -8.97 6.32
N ALA A 79 13.13 -8.79 5.90
CA ALA A 79 12.80 -8.15 4.63
C ALA A 79 12.51 -6.64 4.75
N ARG A 80 12.64 -6.03 5.94
CA ARG A 80 12.27 -4.62 6.20
C ARG A 80 12.89 -3.61 5.25
N GLU A 81 14.14 -3.80 4.90
CA GLU A 81 14.88 -2.88 4.00
C GLU A 81 14.30 -2.85 2.58
N MET A 82 13.54 -3.90 2.19
CA MET A 82 12.88 -3.97 0.88
C MET A 82 11.52 -3.25 0.86
N MET A 83 11.00 -2.84 2.03
CA MET A 83 9.64 -2.35 2.20
C MET A 83 9.59 -0.91 2.67
N SER A 84 8.62 -0.16 2.19
CA SER A 84 8.21 1.10 2.79
C SER A 84 6.74 1.06 3.18
N PHE A 85 6.44 1.62 4.36
CA PHE A 85 5.08 1.68 4.90
C PHE A 85 4.59 3.13 4.93
N ILE A 86 3.44 3.39 4.32
CA ILE A 86 2.72 4.66 4.37
C ILE A 86 1.49 4.43 5.23
N PHE A 87 1.45 5.10 6.39
CA PHE A 87 0.34 5.03 7.33
C PHE A 87 -0.78 5.98 6.93
N GLN A 88 -1.98 5.73 7.43
CA GLN A 88 -3.14 6.61 7.29
C GLN A 88 -2.85 8.03 7.78
N ASP A 89 -2.14 8.15 8.90
CA ASP A 89 -1.56 9.42 9.34
C ASP A 89 -0.15 9.60 8.75
N ALA A 90 0.16 10.80 8.30
CA ALA A 90 1.45 11.11 7.65
C ALA A 90 2.69 10.88 8.54
N THR A 91 2.52 10.82 9.88
CA THR A 91 3.57 10.52 10.88
C THR A 91 4.89 11.26 10.63
N LEU A 92 4.82 12.55 10.25
CA LEU A 92 5.99 13.37 10.02
C LEU A 92 6.66 13.77 11.34
N LEU A 93 8.00 13.86 11.34
CA LEU A 93 8.75 14.36 12.49
C LEU A 93 8.54 15.88 12.60
N PRO A 94 7.86 16.40 13.64
CA PRO A 94 7.44 17.80 13.69
C PRO A 94 8.58 18.79 13.83
N TRP A 95 9.74 18.34 14.29
CA TRP A 95 10.97 19.14 14.43
C TRP A 95 11.87 19.14 13.20
N ARG A 96 11.50 18.40 12.14
CA ARG A 96 12.22 18.34 10.86
C ARG A 96 11.47 19.09 9.78
N THR A 97 12.22 19.72 8.87
CA THR A 97 11.64 20.31 7.67
C THR A 97 11.07 19.25 6.73
N VAL A 98 10.34 19.66 5.71
CA VAL A 98 9.83 18.77 4.64
C VAL A 98 10.99 18.00 4.00
N ALA A 99 12.05 18.67 3.54
CA ALA A 99 13.21 18.01 2.94
C ALA A 99 13.91 17.03 3.91
N GLN A 100 14.00 17.36 5.19
CA GLN A 100 14.58 16.49 6.20
C GLN A 100 13.70 15.28 6.53
N ASN A 101 12.36 15.43 6.48
CA ASN A 101 11.44 14.31 6.61
C ASN A 101 11.57 13.35 5.42
N VAL A 102 11.60 13.87 4.19
CA VAL A 102 11.78 13.04 2.99
C VAL A 102 13.12 12.31 3.01
N GLY A 103 14.21 13.00 3.38
CA GLY A 103 15.54 12.41 3.39
C GLY A 103 15.85 11.45 4.54
N LEU A 104 14.89 11.19 5.45
CA LEU A 104 15.12 10.41 6.66
C LEU A 104 15.61 8.98 6.37
N GLY A 105 15.02 8.28 5.42
CA GLY A 105 15.45 6.92 5.07
C GLY A 105 16.90 6.88 4.61
N LEU A 106 17.26 7.76 3.67
CA LEU A 106 18.65 7.87 3.17
C LEU A 106 19.67 8.31 4.24
N GLU A 107 19.21 9.04 5.27
CA GLU A 107 20.05 9.39 6.42
C GLU A 107 20.36 8.16 7.27
N LEU A 108 19.38 7.32 7.50
CA LEU A 108 19.53 6.07 8.25
C LEU A 108 20.37 5.02 7.49
N GLU A 109 20.32 5.05 6.17
CA GLU A 109 21.16 4.23 5.28
C GLU A 109 22.59 4.78 5.12
N TYR A 110 22.96 5.86 5.83
CA TYR A 110 24.25 6.55 5.72
C TYR A 110 24.60 7.00 4.30
N ALA A 111 23.62 7.26 3.45
CA ALA A 111 23.85 7.72 2.08
C ALA A 111 24.62 9.03 2.02
N ALA A 112 25.49 9.17 1.02
CA ALA A 112 26.29 10.39 0.82
C ALA A 112 25.43 11.65 0.71
N ARG A 113 25.88 12.77 1.29
CA ARG A 113 25.12 14.03 1.35
C ARG A 113 24.66 14.53 -0.03
N ALA A 114 25.51 14.39 -1.06
CA ALA A 114 25.18 14.79 -2.42
C ALA A 114 24.01 13.96 -2.97
N LEU A 115 24.06 12.63 -2.84
CA LEU A 115 23.01 11.71 -3.26
C LEU A 115 21.67 11.99 -2.51
N ARG A 116 21.74 12.24 -1.20
CA ARG A 116 20.55 12.61 -0.42
C ARG A 116 19.89 13.88 -0.95
N LYS A 117 20.70 14.94 -1.20
CA LYS A 117 20.17 16.21 -1.73
C LYS A 117 19.49 16.02 -3.07
N GLU A 118 20.11 15.30 -3.97
CA GLU A 118 19.58 14.99 -5.30
C GLU A 118 18.25 14.21 -5.22
N ARG A 119 18.23 13.10 -4.50
CA ARG A 119 17.02 12.25 -4.40
C ARG A 119 15.87 12.95 -3.68
N VAL A 120 16.16 13.71 -2.62
CA VAL A 120 15.16 14.50 -1.92
C VAL A 120 14.53 15.54 -2.85
N ALA A 121 15.33 16.24 -3.67
CA ALA A 121 14.81 17.19 -4.65
C ALA A 121 13.90 16.49 -5.66
N GLN A 122 14.36 15.37 -6.26
CA GLN A 122 13.55 14.57 -7.19
C GLN A 122 12.21 14.14 -6.57
N MET A 123 12.22 13.67 -5.32
CA MET A 123 10.98 13.23 -4.65
C MET A 123 10.06 14.40 -4.31
N LEU A 124 10.59 15.57 -3.97
CA LEU A 124 9.78 16.76 -3.71
C LEU A 124 9.15 17.32 -4.98
N ASP A 125 9.87 17.31 -6.09
CA ASP A 125 9.34 17.69 -7.40
C ASP A 125 8.22 16.73 -7.84
N LEU A 126 8.42 15.43 -7.63
CA LEU A 126 7.45 14.39 -7.92
C LEU A 126 6.09 14.62 -7.23
N VAL A 127 6.11 15.03 -5.95
CA VAL A 127 4.89 15.31 -5.17
C VAL A 127 4.48 16.78 -5.22
N SER A 128 5.11 17.61 -6.08
CA SER A 128 4.85 19.05 -6.25
C SER A 128 4.96 19.83 -4.94
N LEU A 129 6.06 19.61 -4.19
CA LEU A 129 6.36 20.27 -2.91
C LEU A 129 7.77 20.89 -2.86
N GLY A 130 8.41 21.11 -4.00
CA GLY A 130 9.76 21.70 -4.07
C GLY A 130 9.86 23.08 -3.42
N ASP A 131 8.84 23.92 -3.61
CA ASP A 131 8.72 25.28 -3.06
C ASP A 131 8.57 25.34 -1.53
N VAL A 132 8.17 24.25 -0.89
CA VAL A 132 7.95 24.16 0.56
C VAL A 132 8.98 23.29 1.29
N ALA A 133 10.07 22.93 0.62
CA ALA A 133 11.11 22.02 1.14
C ALA A 133 11.65 22.41 2.53
N GLN A 134 11.69 23.70 2.85
CA GLN A 134 12.21 24.24 4.13
C GLN A 134 11.13 24.46 5.19
N ARG A 135 9.84 24.25 4.87
CA ARG A 135 8.74 24.37 5.84
C ARG A 135 8.73 23.20 6.81
N TYR A 136 8.14 23.44 7.98
CA TYR A 136 7.88 22.41 8.99
C TYR A 136 6.47 21.82 8.83
N PRO A 137 6.20 20.58 9.31
CA PRO A 137 4.88 19.95 9.21
C PRO A 137 3.70 20.79 9.70
N ARG A 138 3.90 21.61 10.74
CA ARG A 138 2.87 22.54 11.27
C ARG A 138 2.40 23.60 10.26
N GLN A 139 3.18 23.85 9.22
CA GLN A 139 2.90 24.86 8.19
C GLN A 139 2.25 24.25 6.93
N LEU A 140 1.91 22.95 6.98
CA LEU A 140 1.37 22.18 5.86
C LEU A 140 -0.09 21.81 6.09
N SER A 141 -0.88 21.76 5.00
CA SER A 141 -2.21 21.13 5.03
C SER A 141 -2.10 19.62 5.23
N GLY A 142 -3.21 18.95 5.57
CA GLY A 142 -3.27 17.49 5.72
C GLY A 142 -2.81 16.76 4.45
N GLY A 143 -3.28 17.19 3.28
CA GLY A 143 -2.87 16.63 1.98
C GLY A 143 -1.39 16.84 1.67
N MET A 144 -0.82 18.01 2.00
CA MET A 144 0.62 18.25 1.86
C MET A 144 1.44 17.32 2.76
N LYS A 145 1.02 17.11 4.01
CA LYS A 145 1.68 16.17 4.94
C LYS A 145 1.68 14.76 4.38
N MET A 146 0.57 14.30 3.80
CA MET A 146 0.49 12.98 3.19
C MET A 146 1.43 12.87 1.98
N ARG A 147 1.49 13.88 1.11
CA ARG A 147 2.44 13.90 -0.01
C ARG A 147 3.90 13.84 0.44
N VAL A 148 4.26 14.51 1.55
CA VAL A 148 5.59 14.39 2.17
C VAL A 148 5.85 12.97 2.67
N SER A 149 4.84 12.30 3.28
CA SER A 149 4.96 10.91 3.73
C SER A 149 5.19 9.95 2.56
N ILE A 150 4.52 10.16 1.44
CA ILE A 150 4.72 9.39 0.21
C ILE A 150 6.14 9.61 -0.33
N ALA A 151 6.59 10.87 -0.46
CA ALA A 151 7.94 11.18 -0.91
C ALA A 151 9.01 10.55 -0.01
N ARG A 152 8.81 10.57 1.32
CA ARG A 152 9.67 9.90 2.30
C ARG A 152 9.74 8.39 2.09
N ALA A 153 8.60 7.76 1.80
CA ALA A 153 8.55 6.32 1.57
C ALA A 153 9.26 5.91 0.27
N LEU A 154 9.21 6.76 -0.76
CA LEU A 154 9.76 6.47 -2.08
C LEU A 154 11.26 6.80 -2.23
N VAL A 155 11.82 7.65 -1.36
CA VAL A 155 13.19 8.15 -1.50
C VAL A 155 14.25 7.04 -1.43
N SER A 156 14.02 5.99 -0.66
CA SER A 156 14.89 4.81 -0.53
C SER A 156 14.69 3.79 -1.65
N ARG A 157 13.80 4.04 -2.62
CA ARG A 157 13.49 3.13 -3.73
C ARG A 157 13.13 1.71 -3.25
N PRO A 158 12.09 1.57 -2.42
CA PRO A 158 11.67 0.27 -1.93
C PRO A 158 11.26 -0.65 -3.07
N ARG A 159 11.27 -1.94 -2.83
CA ARG A 159 10.77 -2.97 -3.76
C ARG A 159 9.27 -3.23 -3.52
N ILE A 160 8.83 -3.08 -2.28
CA ILE A 160 7.45 -3.31 -1.83
C ILE A 160 6.92 -2.05 -1.15
N LEU A 161 5.73 -1.62 -1.56
CA LEU A 161 5.00 -0.51 -0.94
C LEU A 161 3.77 -1.04 -0.20
N LEU A 162 3.67 -0.68 1.07
CA LEU A 162 2.52 -0.97 1.93
C LEU A 162 1.80 0.35 2.24
N LEU A 163 0.59 0.53 1.74
CA LEU A 163 -0.16 1.79 1.84
C LEU A 163 -1.48 1.55 2.60
N ASP A 164 -1.61 2.14 3.77
CA ASP A 164 -2.77 2.02 4.63
C ASP A 164 -3.64 3.27 4.54
N GLU A 165 -4.66 3.25 3.70
CA GLU A 165 -5.59 4.36 3.41
C GLU A 165 -4.89 5.72 3.15
N PRO A 166 -3.87 5.79 2.28
CA PRO A 166 -2.99 6.96 2.18
C PRO A 166 -3.71 8.23 1.69
N PHE A 167 -4.86 8.08 1.04
CA PHE A 167 -5.60 9.19 0.44
C PHE A 167 -6.92 9.50 1.14
N ALA A 168 -7.23 8.85 2.28
CA ALA A 168 -8.51 9.01 2.98
C ALA A 168 -8.77 10.45 3.44
N ALA A 169 -7.72 11.20 3.80
CA ALA A 169 -7.82 12.58 4.27
C ALA A 169 -7.78 13.64 3.14
N LEU A 170 -7.75 13.23 1.87
CA LEU A 170 -7.69 14.13 0.72
C LEU A 170 -9.10 14.42 0.17
N ASP A 171 -9.30 15.63 -0.36
CA ASP A 171 -10.46 15.94 -1.19
C ASP A 171 -10.43 15.11 -2.49
N GLU A 172 -11.57 14.97 -3.15
CA GLU A 172 -11.75 14.11 -4.32
C GLU A 172 -10.79 14.44 -5.46
N MET A 173 -10.66 15.71 -5.84
CA MET A 173 -9.77 16.11 -6.93
C MET A 173 -8.29 15.85 -6.63
N THR A 174 -7.87 16.11 -5.40
CA THR A 174 -6.50 15.82 -4.97
C THR A 174 -6.25 14.33 -4.91
N ARG A 175 -7.22 13.55 -4.45
CA ARG A 175 -7.16 12.08 -4.39
C ARG A 175 -7.00 11.48 -5.78
N ASP A 176 -7.78 11.93 -6.75
CA ASP A 176 -7.71 11.44 -8.12
C ASP A 176 -6.35 11.73 -8.77
N ARG A 177 -5.82 12.93 -8.59
CA ARG A 177 -4.46 13.27 -9.01
C ARG A 177 -3.41 12.36 -8.38
N MET A 178 -3.53 12.09 -7.07
CA MET A 178 -2.57 11.22 -6.35
C MET A 178 -2.67 9.77 -6.81
N ASN A 179 -3.87 9.29 -7.14
CA ASN A 179 -4.07 7.96 -7.72
C ASN A 179 -3.38 7.84 -9.09
N GLU A 180 -3.54 8.83 -9.97
CA GLU A 180 -2.89 8.85 -11.28
C GLU A 180 -1.37 8.91 -11.15
N GLU A 181 -0.86 9.75 -10.25
CA GLU A 181 0.58 9.87 -10.01
C GLU A 181 1.17 8.59 -9.43
N LEU A 182 0.46 7.93 -8.50
CA LEU A 182 0.88 6.63 -7.96
C LEU A 182 0.94 5.57 -9.06
N LEU A 183 -0.03 5.51 -9.98
CA LEU A 183 0.00 4.59 -11.11
C LEU A 183 1.13 4.88 -12.09
N ARG A 184 1.39 6.15 -12.39
CA ARG A 184 2.50 6.55 -13.25
C ARG A 184 3.82 6.05 -12.67
N LEU A 185 4.05 6.27 -11.39
CA LEU A 185 5.24 5.81 -10.68
C LEU A 185 5.34 4.30 -10.61
N TYR A 186 4.23 3.62 -10.35
CA TYR A 186 4.17 2.18 -10.36
C TYR A 186 4.56 1.60 -11.72
N ALA A 187 4.10 2.18 -12.83
CA ALA A 187 4.45 1.73 -14.17
C ALA A 187 5.96 1.87 -14.46
N GLU A 188 6.59 2.95 -13.95
CA GLU A 188 8.02 3.22 -14.12
C GLU A 188 8.89 2.30 -13.25
N GLN A 189 8.50 2.09 -12.01
CA GLN A 189 9.35 1.46 -10.99
C GLN A 189 9.08 -0.04 -10.81
N LYS A 190 7.92 -0.53 -11.26
CA LYS A 190 7.49 -1.94 -11.15
C LYS A 190 7.53 -2.47 -9.72
N TRP A 191 7.08 -1.67 -8.76
CA TRP A 191 6.95 -2.09 -7.36
C TRP A 191 5.95 -3.23 -7.21
N THR A 192 6.04 -3.99 -6.12
CA THR A 192 4.92 -4.75 -5.60
C THR A 192 4.17 -3.85 -4.61
N VAL A 193 2.87 -3.70 -4.78
CA VAL A 193 2.08 -2.75 -3.98
C VAL A 193 0.95 -3.49 -3.27
N LEU A 194 0.86 -3.29 -1.96
CA LEU A 194 -0.31 -3.64 -1.15
C LEU A 194 -0.98 -2.35 -0.68
N PHE A 195 -2.20 -2.15 -1.12
CA PHE A 195 -2.96 -0.94 -0.89
C PHE A 195 -4.23 -1.23 -0.09
N VAL A 196 -4.51 -0.44 0.91
CA VAL A 196 -5.76 -0.51 1.68
C VAL A 196 -6.60 0.71 1.37
N THR A 197 -7.85 0.50 1.03
CA THR A 197 -8.84 1.57 0.86
C THR A 197 -10.23 1.06 1.21
N HIS A 198 -11.15 1.99 1.43
CA HIS A 198 -12.60 1.74 1.51
C HIS A 198 -13.33 2.16 0.23
N SER A 199 -12.63 2.76 -0.75
CA SER A 199 -13.20 3.19 -2.03
C SER A 199 -13.07 2.10 -3.09
N VAL A 200 -14.21 1.60 -3.57
CA VAL A 200 -14.25 0.60 -4.65
C VAL A 200 -13.67 1.18 -5.95
N ALA A 201 -14.01 2.44 -6.27
CA ALA A 201 -13.51 3.09 -7.49
C ALA A 201 -11.97 3.21 -7.47
N GLU A 202 -11.39 3.56 -6.31
CA GLU A 202 -9.95 3.63 -6.11
C GLU A 202 -9.29 2.25 -6.27
N ALA A 203 -9.87 1.20 -5.66
CA ALA A 203 -9.38 -0.16 -5.79
C ALA A 203 -9.40 -0.64 -7.25
N VAL A 204 -10.47 -0.39 -7.99
CA VAL A 204 -10.58 -0.75 -9.42
C VAL A 204 -9.61 0.05 -10.27
N PHE A 205 -9.41 1.34 -9.97
CA PHE A 205 -8.51 2.19 -10.73
C PHE A 205 -7.03 1.78 -10.57
N LEU A 206 -6.62 1.44 -9.34
CA LEU A 206 -5.20 1.21 -8.99
C LEU A 206 -4.74 -0.22 -9.20
N SER A 207 -5.61 -1.22 -9.04
CA SER A 207 -5.17 -2.60 -8.81
C SER A 207 -5.13 -3.47 -10.05
N SER A 208 -4.24 -4.46 -10.04
CA SER A 208 -4.34 -5.66 -10.88
C SER A 208 -5.27 -6.70 -10.26
N ARG A 209 -5.35 -6.72 -8.90
CA ARG A 209 -6.19 -7.66 -8.14
C ARG A 209 -6.73 -6.99 -6.88
N ILE A 210 -8.00 -7.27 -6.57
CA ILE A 210 -8.68 -6.80 -5.36
C ILE A 210 -9.01 -7.99 -4.48
N VAL A 211 -8.62 -7.92 -3.21
CA VAL A 211 -8.94 -8.90 -2.17
C VAL A 211 -10.00 -8.30 -1.25
N ILE A 212 -11.19 -8.90 -1.23
CA ILE A 212 -12.31 -8.44 -0.40
C ILE A 212 -12.31 -9.25 0.89
N LEU A 213 -12.25 -8.55 2.03
CA LEU A 213 -12.27 -9.13 3.35
C LEU A 213 -13.67 -9.03 3.97
N ALA A 214 -14.15 -10.12 4.54
CA ALA A 214 -15.25 -10.12 5.51
C ALA A 214 -14.74 -9.67 6.89
N ALA A 215 -15.64 -9.27 7.77
CA ALA A 215 -15.33 -8.87 9.14
C ALA A 215 -15.78 -9.92 10.16
N HIS A 216 -15.22 -9.84 11.38
CA HIS A 216 -15.65 -10.56 12.57
C HIS A 216 -15.66 -12.09 12.49
N PRO A 217 -14.52 -12.78 12.32
CA PRO A 217 -13.16 -12.28 12.11
C PRO A 217 -12.86 -11.95 10.66
N GLY A 218 -11.78 -11.21 10.43
CA GLY A 218 -11.30 -10.90 9.08
C GLY A 218 -10.90 -12.18 8.34
N ARG A 219 -11.54 -12.43 7.19
CA ARG A 219 -11.27 -13.56 6.28
C ARG A 219 -11.29 -13.08 4.84
N ILE A 220 -10.56 -13.71 3.96
CA ILE A 220 -10.68 -13.46 2.51
C ILE A 220 -12.01 -14.04 2.07
N ALA A 221 -12.90 -13.16 1.57
CA ALA A 221 -14.20 -13.56 1.06
C ALA A 221 -14.19 -13.72 -0.46
N HIS A 222 -13.54 -12.78 -1.16
CA HIS A 222 -13.43 -12.81 -2.62
C HIS A 222 -12.09 -12.26 -3.09
N GLU A 223 -11.61 -12.79 -4.21
CA GLU A 223 -10.53 -12.20 -5.00
C GLU A 223 -11.09 -11.83 -6.38
N VAL A 224 -10.84 -10.59 -6.80
CA VAL A 224 -11.31 -10.05 -8.08
C VAL A 224 -10.10 -9.62 -8.91
N LYS A 225 -9.89 -10.27 -10.03
CA LYS A 225 -8.92 -9.82 -11.02
C LYS A 225 -9.48 -8.60 -11.74
N VAL A 226 -8.69 -7.54 -11.83
CA VAL A 226 -9.09 -6.31 -12.53
C VAL A 226 -8.54 -6.36 -13.95
N ASP A 227 -9.38 -6.76 -14.88
CA ASP A 227 -9.02 -6.95 -16.29
C ASP A 227 -9.32 -5.66 -17.09
N LEU A 228 -8.65 -4.58 -16.72
CA LEU A 228 -8.71 -3.29 -17.40
C LEU A 228 -7.33 -2.97 -18.02
N PRO A 229 -7.30 -2.31 -19.20
CA PRO A 229 -6.05 -1.98 -19.87
C PRO A 229 -5.08 -1.15 -19.01
N TRP A 230 -3.80 -1.32 -19.26
CA TRP A 230 -2.70 -0.50 -18.71
C TRP A 230 -2.03 0.29 -19.81
N PRO A 231 -1.52 1.50 -19.56
CA PRO A 231 -1.68 2.29 -18.32
C PRO A 231 -3.10 2.87 -18.20
N ARG A 232 -3.57 3.02 -16.96
CA ARG A 232 -4.86 3.68 -16.69
C ARG A 232 -4.62 5.15 -16.42
N THR A 233 -5.33 6.00 -17.16
CA THR A 233 -5.38 7.46 -17.01
C THR A 233 -6.75 7.89 -16.48
N GLY A 234 -6.96 9.17 -16.22
CA GLY A 234 -8.26 9.70 -15.79
C GLY A 234 -9.42 9.24 -16.68
N ASP A 235 -9.22 9.21 -18.00
CA ASP A 235 -10.23 8.79 -19.00
C ASP A 235 -10.69 7.34 -18.79
N ALA A 236 -9.87 6.47 -18.17
CA ALA A 236 -10.27 5.10 -17.89
C ALA A 236 -11.50 5.04 -16.97
N ARG A 237 -11.70 6.06 -16.11
CA ARG A 237 -12.84 6.15 -15.19
C ARG A 237 -14.17 6.39 -15.90
N GLU A 238 -14.14 6.94 -17.10
CA GLU A 238 -15.32 7.23 -17.93
C GLU A 238 -15.73 6.03 -18.80
N SER A 239 -14.95 4.95 -18.78
CA SER A 239 -15.23 3.76 -19.59
C SER A 239 -16.32 2.88 -18.98
N SER A 240 -17.20 2.33 -19.84
CA SER A 240 -18.21 1.37 -19.41
C SER A 240 -17.63 0.11 -18.75
N ALA A 241 -16.41 -0.29 -19.15
CA ALA A 241 -15.71 -1.41 -18.55
C ALA A 241 -15.31 -1.11 -17.09
N PHE A 242 -14.85 0.11 -16.79
CA PHE A 242 -14.55 0.56 -15.44
C PHE A 242 -15.81 0.59 -14.57
N GLU A 243 -16.90 1.20 -15.07
CA GLU A 243 -18.18 1.24 -14.36
C GLU A 243 -18.71 -0.16 -14.04
N ALA A 244 -18.66 -1.07 -15.01
CA ALA A 244 -19.08 -2.46 -14.81
C ALA A 244 -18.25 -3.16 -13.74
N MET A 245 -16.93 -2.95 -13.71
CA MET A 245 -16.02 -3.50 -12.70
C MET A 245 -16.30 -2.91 -11.31
N VAL A 246 -16.54 -1.60 -11.20
CA VAL A 246 -16.92 -0.94 -9.95
C VAL A 246 -18.25 -1.50 -9.44
N MET A 247 -19.26 -1.64 -10.28
CA MET A 247 -20.56 -2.23 -9.91
C MET A 247 -20.42 -3.68 -9.44
N HIS A 248 -19.64 -4.50 -10.16
CA HIS A 248 -19.37 -5.89 -9.80
C HIS A 248 -18.71 -5.97 -8.41
N THR A 249 -17.60 -5.27 -8.21
CA THR A 249 -16.86 -5.24 -6.95
C THR A 249 -17.70 -4.71 -5.79
N SER A 250 -18.50 -3.65 -6.03
CA SER A 250 -19.43 -3.09 -5.05
C SER A 250 -20.52 -4.10 -4.62
N ARG A 251 -21.00 -4.95 -5.54
CA ARG A 251 -21.96 -5.99 -5.22
C ARG A 251 -21.37 -7.04 -4.30
N LEU A 252 -20.15 -7.51 -4.61
CA LEU A 252 -19.44 -8.46 -3.76
C LEU A 252 -19.17 -7.89 -2.37
N LEU A 253 -18.71 -6.63 -2.29
CA LEU A 253 -18.45 -5.96 -1.01
C LEU A 253 -19.70 -5.83 -0.13
N ARG A 254 -20.86 -5.50 -0.73
CA ARG A 254 -22.13 -5.48 0.00
C ARG A 254 -22.53 -6.86 0.52
N GLY A 255 -22.28 -7.91 -0.23
CA GLY A 255 -22.56 -9.30 0.20
C GLY A 255 -21.84 -9.69 1.49
N VAL A 256 -20.61 -9.23 1.69
CA VAL A 256 -19.82 -9.54 2.92
C VAL A 256 -20.09 -8.60 4.08
N SER A 257 -20.77 -7.45 3.86
CA SER A 257 -21.09 -6.50 4.92
C SER A 257 -22.42 -6.82 5.62
N VAL A 258 -23.24 -7.70 5.08
CA VAL A 258 -24.57 -8.09 5.59
C VAL A 258 -24.53 -9.44 6.31
N ALA A 259 -23.48 -10.22 6.14
CA ALA A 259 -23.25 -11.50 6.81
C ALA A 259 -22.48 -11.33 8.12
#